data_9d858c85eb0dc3b50ff5d62684e09bff
#
_entry.id   9d858c85eb0dc3b50ff5d62684e09bff
#
_cell.length_a   1.000
_cell.length_b   1.000
_cell.length_c   1.000
_cell.angle_alpha   90.00
_cell.angle_beta   90.00
_cell.angle_gamma   90.00
#
_symmetry.space_group_name_H-M   'P 1'
#
loop_
_entity.id
_entity.type
_entity.pdbx_description
1 polymer ?
#
loop_
_entity_poly.entity_id
_entity_poly.type
_entity_poly.pdbx_seq_one_letter_code
_entity_poly.pdbx_strand_id
1 'polypeptide(L)' 'MSREGDEKILRQAENLARSGDFSSWWEIEVELRSVGYQMARDLLDNERTREHLDRLCAEAGEMRRHA' A
#
# COMPACT_ATOMS: atom_id res chain seq x y z
N MET A 1 17.15 14.41 0.42
CA MET A 1 16.90 14.04 -0.21
C MET A 1 15.75 13.21 -0.37
N SER A 2 15.34 12.25 0.12
CA SER A 2 14.42 11.34 -0.37
C SER A 2 13.05 11.41 0.22
N ARG A 3 12.68 12.46 0.92
CA ARG A 3 11.33 12.57 1.45
C ARG A 3 10.27 12.59 0.35
N GLU A 4 10.55 13.28 -0.75
CA GLU A 4 9.62 13.32 -1.86
C GLU A 4 9.43 11.97 -2.51
N GLY A 5 10.51 11.21 -2.66
CA GLY A 5 10.44 9.86 -3.20
C GLY A 5 9.72 8.92 -2.27
N ASP A 6 9.99 9.02 -0.96
CA ASP A 6 9.33 8.18 0.03
C ASP A 6 7.84 8.46 0.09
N GLU A 7 7.46 9.75 0.09
CA GLU A 7 6.06 10.12 0.11
C GLU A 7 5.33 9.65 -1.13
N LYS A 8 5.99 9.71 -2.28
CA LYS A 8 5.41 9.25 -3.53
C LYS A 8 5.12 7.76 -3.47
N ILE A 9 6.05 6.98 -2.96
CA ILE A 9 5.87 5.53 -2.84
C ILE A 9 4.74 5.21 -1.86
N LEU A 10 4.71 5.89 -0.71
CA LEU A 10 3.65 5.68 0.27
C LEU A 10 2.28 6.07 -0.28
N ARG A 11 2.23 7.13 -1.07
CA ARG A 11 0.98 7.55 -1.71
C ARG A 11 0.51 6.50 -2.71
N GLN A 12 1.43 5.93 -3.48
CA GLN A 12 1.08 4.85 -4.40
C GLN A 12 0.57 3.64 -3.63
N ALA A 13 1.19 3.33 -2.50
CA ALA A 13 0.73 2.22 -1.67
C ALA A 13 -0.70 2.44 -1.21
N GLU A 14 -1.01 3.66 -0.77
CA GLU A 14 -2.38 3.99 -0.35
C GLU A 14 -3.37 3.89 -1.49
N ASN A 15 -2.98 4.36 -2.67
CA ASN A 15 -3.85 4.26 -3.85
C ASN A 15 -4.14 2.81 -4.20
N LEU A 16 -3.13 1.95 -4.13
CA LEU A 16 -3.32 0.52 -4.38
C LEU A 16 -4.24 -0.09 -3.34
N ALA A 17 -4.07 0.28 -2.08
CA ALA A 17 -4.92 -0.23 -1.01
C ALA A 17 -6.39 0.17 -1.23
N ARG A 18 -6.62 1.39 -1.70
CA ARG A 18 -7.97 1.90 -1.94
C ARG A 18 -8.61 1.33 -3.19
N SER A 19 -7.83 0.75 -4.07
CA SER A 19 -8.35 0.20 -5.32
C SER A 19 -9.25 -1.01 -5.09
N GLY A 20 -9.06 -1.71 -3.96
CA GLY A 20 -9.81 -2.91 -3.66
C GLY A 20 -9.25 -4.18 -4.30
N ASP A 21 -8.14 -4.07 -5.02
CA ASP A 21 -7.51 -5.21 -5.69
C ASP A 21 -6.54 -5.97 -4.80
N PHE A 22 -6.24 -5.43 -3.63
CA PHE A 22 -5.28 -6.02 -2.70
C PHE A 22 -5.95 -6.28 -1.35
N SER A 23 -5.58 -7.37 -0.71
CA SER A 23 -6.19 -7.74 0.57
C SER A 23 -5.29 -7.43 1.76
N SER A 24 -4.01 -7.16 1.53
CA SER A 24 -3.08 -6.89 2.63
C SER A 24 -1.90 -6.05 2.16
N TRP A 25 -1.18 -5.49 3.14
CA TRP A 25 -0.03 -4.62 2.87
C TRP A 25 1.08 -5.33 2.11
N TRP A 26 1.29 -6.61 2.37
CA TRP A 26 2.41 -7.32 1.74
C TRP A 26 2.18 -7.51 0.25
N GLU A 27 0.95 -7.66 -0.19
CA GLU A 27 0.62 -7.72 -1.61
C GLU A 27 0.95 -6.40 -2.29
N ILE A 28 0.69 -5.29 -1.58
CA ILE A 28 1.02 -3.96 -2.07
C ILE A 28 2.53 -3.80 -2.19
N GLU A 29 3.28 -4.29 -1.21
CA GLU A 29 4.73 -4.24 -1.25
C GLU A 29 5.26 -4.98 -2.47
N VAL A 30 4.76 -6.18 -2.72
CA VAL A 30 5.17 -6.99 -3.87
C VAL A 30 4.87 -6.24 -5.17
N GLU A 31 3.69 -5.64 -5.27
CA GLU A 31 3.32 -4.89 -6.46
C GLU A 31 4.24 -3.70 -6.69
N LEU A 32 4.53 -2.94 -5.65
CA LEU A 32 5.41 -1.78 -5.76
C LEU A 32 6.81 -2.18 -6.20
N ARG A 33 7.32 -3.27 -5.65
CA ARG A 33 8.65 -3.77 -6.05
C ARG A 33 8.65 -4.25 -7.49
N SER A 34 7.54 -4.82 -7.91
CA SER A 34 7.36 -5.31 -9.26
C SER A 34 7.43 -4.19 -10.30
N VAL A 35 6.94 -3.01 -9.96
CA VAL A 35 6.99 -1.86 -10.87
C VAL A 35 8.23 -1.00 -10.68
N GLY A 36 9.18 -1.45 -9.87
CA GLY A 36 10.48 -0.81 -9.76
C GLY A 36 10.77 -0.04 -8.47
N TYR A 37 9.85 0.01 -7.53
CA TYR A 37 10.07 0.72 -6.27
C TYR A 37 10.75 -0.19 -5.26
N GLN A 38 12.07 -0.31 -5.36
CA GLN A 38 12.86 -1.19 -4.49
C GLN A 38 12.76 -0.77 -3.02
N MET A 39 12.58 0.51 -2.75
CA MET A 39 12.51 1.04 -1.38
C MET A 39 11.19 0.71 -0.69
N ALA A 40 10.21 0.19 -1.42
CA ALA A 40 8.91 -0.13 -0.83
C ALA A 40 9.04 -1.08 0.35
N ARG A 41 9.95 -2.04 0.27
CA ARG A 41 10.19 -2.98 1.34
C ARG A 41 10.56 -2.28 2.65
N ASP A 42 11.48 -1.33 2.57
CA ASP A 42 11.93 -0.61 3.75
C ASP A 42 10.87 0.38 4.25
N LEU A 43 10.17 1.03 3.33
CA LEU A 43 9.17 2.03 3.70
C LEU A 43 7.94 1.39 4.32
N LEU A 44 7.59 0.18 3.92
CA LEU A 44 6.46 -0.53 4.50
C LEU A 44 6.87 -1.41 5.68
N ASP A 45 8.14 -1.38 6.07
CA ASP A 45 8.63 -2.18 7.18
C ASP A 45 8.41 -1.44 8.51
N ASN A 46 7.17 -1.05 8.77
CA ASN A 46 6.79 -0.53 10.08
C ASN A 46 5.31 -0.84 10.32
N GLU A 47 5.04 -1.15 11.56
CA GLU A 47 3.73 -1.65 11.96
C GLU A 47 2.61 -0.66 11.68
N ARG A 48 2.86 0.61 11.91
CA ARG A 48 1.85 1.65 11.69
C ARG A 48 1.43 1.72 10.23
N THR A 49 2.40 1.69 9.32
CA THR A 49 2.12 1.73 7.89
C THR A 49 1.37 0.47 7.45
N ARG A 50 1.80 -0.69 7.95
CA ARG A 50 1.15 -1.96 7.62
C ARG A 50 -0.30 -1.98 8.06
N GLU A 51 -0.56 -1.53 9.29
CA GLU A 51 -1.92 -1.47 9.81
C GLU A 51 -2.78 -0.52 9.01
N HIS A 52 -2.22 0.63 8.65
CA HIS A 52 -2.93 1.62 7.85
C HIS A 52 -3.34 1.06 6.50
N LEU A 53 -2.41 0.40 5.82
CA LEU A 53 -2.69 -0.19 4.51
C LEU A 53 -3.69 -1.34 4.61
N ASP A 54 -3.55 -2.18 5.64
CA ASP A 54 -4.50 -3.27 5.84
C ASP A 54 -5.91 -2.74 6.07
N ARG A 55 -6.03 -1.65 6.81
CA ARG A 55 -7.32 -1.03 7.05
C ARG A 55 -7.93 -0.51 5.74
N LEU A 56 -7.13 0.16 4.93
CA LEU A 56 -7.60 0.67 3.64
C LEU A 56 -8.05 -0.48 2.74
N CYS A 57 -7.29 -1.57 2.72
CA CYS A 57 -7.66 -2.73 1.95
C CYS A 57 -8.99 -3.32 2.41
N ALA A 58 -9.18 -3.42 3.72
CA ALA A 58 -10.41 -3.96 4.28
C ALA A 58 -11.61 -3.08 3.95
N GLU A 59 -11.46 -1.76 4.08
CA GLU A 59 -12.53 -0.83 3.76
C GLU A 59 -12.90 -0.89 2.29
N ALA A 60 -11.91 -0.94 1.41
CA ALA A 60 -12.14 -1.03 -0.02
C ALA A 60 -12.83 -2.34 -0.39
N GLY A 61 -12.45 -3.44 0.27
CA GLY A 61 -13.07 -4.73 0.06
C GLY A 61 -14.54 -4.73 0.46
N GLU A 62 -14.86 -4.07 1.57
CA GLU A 62 -16.24 -3.95 2.02
C GLU A 62 -17.08 -3.15 1.03
N MET A 63 -16.54 -2.05 0.52
CA MET A 63 -17.25 -1.23 -0.44
C MET A 63 -17.54 -2.02 -1.72
N ARG A 64 -16.62 -2.85 -2.16
CA ARG A 64 -16.83 -3.67 -3.34
C ARG A 64 -17.92 -4.71 -3.12
N ARG A 65 -18.01 -5.26 -1.90
CA ARG A 65 -19.02 -6.26 -1.60
C ARG A 65 -20.42 -5.67 -1.60
N HIS A 66 -20.56 -4.40 -1.27
CA HIS A 66 -21.85 -3.72 -1.23
C HIS A 66 -22.26 -3.17 -2.59
N ALA A 67 -21.36 -3.16 -3.53
CA ALA A 67 -21.69 -2.73 -4.89
C ALA A 67 -22.21 -3.90 -5.73
#